data_52095594727906251edd0cc1705b565c
#
_entry.id   52095594727906251edd0cc1705b565c
#
_cell.length_a   1.000
_cell.length_b   1.000
_cell.length_c   1.000
_cell.angle_alpha   90.00
_cell.angle_beta   90.00
_cell.angle_gamma   90.00
#
_symmetry.space_group_name_H-M   'P 1'
#
loop_
_entity.id
_entity.type
_entity.pdbx_description
1 polymer ?
#
loop_
_entity_poly.entity_id
_entity_poly.type
_entity_poly.pdbx_seq_one_letter_code
_entity_poly.pdbx_strand_id
1 'polypeptide(L)'
;MFLNLLFLILSTVVMLTGLVGVFLPVLPGVPLVFAGAFIYAWSTGFQIITVGNLIFFAILTTIASAVDYIGGLITARKYGASKYGLIGGVLGGILGLIVLSIPGLIIGQLAGVILGELYFGKEMKESFTAGFAMFVGYILGSTVKVFFAGLIVIVFYIKVLGAF
;
A
#
# COMPACT_ATOMS: atom_id res chain seq x y z
N MET A 1 -20.36 -17.89 19.15
CA MET A 1 -19.03 -18.46 18.82
C MET A 1 -18.81 -18.60 17.31
N PHE A 2 -19.67 -19.30 16.57
CA PHE A 2 -19.53 -19.48 15.11
C PHE A 2 -19.50 -18.16 14.32
N LEU A 3 -20.37 -17.22 14.64
CA LEU A 3 -20.44 -15.91 13.96
C LEU A 3 -19.16 -15.10 14.16
N ASN A 4 -18.60 -15.09 15.36
CA ASN A 4 -17.35 -14.37 15.65
C ASN A 4 -16.15 -14.98 14.88
N LEU A 5 -16.13 -16.30 14.72
CA LEU A 5 -15.10 -16.98 13.92
C LEU A 5 -15.23 -16.60 12.42
N LEU A 6 -16.46 -16.54 11.90
CA LEU A 6 -16.70 -16.12 10.52
C LEU A 6 -16.20 -14.70 10.27
N PHE A 7 -16.53 -13.75 11.16
CA PHE A 7 -16.04 -12.38 11.07
C PHE A 7 -14.53 -12.27 11.27
N LEU A 8 -13.92 -13.11 12.10
CA LEU A 8 -12.47 -13.16 12.23
C LEU A 8 -11.81 -13.60 10.91
N ILE A 9 -12.34 -14.64 10.27
CA ILE A 9 -11.83 -15.10 8.96
C ILE A 9 -11.99 -13.99 7.92
N LEU A 10 -13.16 -13.38 7.82
CA LEU A 10 -13.43 -12.29 6.88
C LEU A 10 -12.46 -11.14 7.11
N SER A 11 -12.29 -10.69 8.35
CA SER A 11 -11.37 -9.62 8.73
C SER A 11 -9.92 -9.96 8.38
N THR A 12 -9.52 -11.20 8.65
CA THR A 12 -8.18 -11.70 8.29
C THR A 12 -7.95 -11.65 6.78
N VAL A 13 -8.91 -12.10 5.97
CA VAL A 13 -8.83 -12.05 4.50
C VAL A 13 -8.69 -10.60 4.03
N VAL A 14 -9.50 -9.67 4.57
CA VAL A 14 -9.42 -8.25 4.22
C VAL A 14 -8.08 -7.65 4.64
N MET A 15 -7.57 -7.98 5.84
CA MET A 15 -6.26 -7.50 6.30
C MET A 15 -5.11 -8.05 5.45
N LEU A 16 -5.16 -9.33 5.08
CA LEU A 16 -4.16 -9.93 4.19
C LEU A 16 -4.20 -9.31 2.79
N THR A 17 -5.40 -9.06 2.27
CA THR A 17 -5.56 -8.30 1.00
C THR A 17 -4.96 -6.91 1.12
N GLY A 18 -5.16 -6.25 2.27
CA GLY A 18 -4.53 -4.96 2.56
C GLY A 18 -3.01 -5.03 2.61
N LEU A 19 -2.43 -6.06 3.25
CA LEU A 19 -0.97 -6.27 3.28
C LEU A 19 -0.40 -6.48 1.87
N VAL A 20 -1.05 -7.29 1.04
CA VAL A 20 -0.69 -7.43 -0.38
C VAL A 20 -0.86 -6.10 -1.12
N GLY A 21 -1.94 -5.37 -0.82
CA GLY A 21 -2.24 -4.06 -1.39
C GLY A 21 -1.20 -2.98 -1.08
N VAL A 22 -0.40 -3.13 -0.02
CA VAL A 22 0.73 -2.22 0.24
C VAL A 22 1.73 -2.21 -0.93
N PHE A 23 1.88 -3.34 -1.60
CA PHE A 23 2.77 -3.50 -2.76
C PHE A 23 2.07 -3.19 -4.09
N LEU A 24 0.76 -2.98 -4.10
CA LEU A 24 0.00 -2.70 -5.31
C LEU A 24 -0.39 -1.22 -5.33
N PRO A 25 0.07 -0.42 -6.31
CA PRO A 25 -0.19 1.02 -6.34
C PRO A 25 -1.68 1.38 -6.49
N VAL A 26 -2.51 0.44 -6.89
CA VAL A 26 -3.95 0.62 -7.11
C VAL A 26 -4.77 0.37 -5.83
N LEU A 27 -4.25 -0.43 -4.89
CA LEU A 27 -4.98 -0.79 -3.69
C LEU A 27 -4.54 0.05 -2.49
N PRO A 28 -5.48 0.60 -1.71
CA PRO A 28 -5.18 1.35 -0.50
C PRO A 28 -4.80 0.38 0.63
N GLY A 29 -3.55 -0.14 0.63
CA GLY A 29 -3.11 -1.25 1.49
C GLY A 29 -3.38 -1.05 2.97
N VAL A 30 -2.83 0.02 3.58
CA VAL A 30 -3.01 0.28 5.03
C VAL A 30 -4.46 0.60 5.40
N PRO A 31 -5.22 1.39 4.62
CA PRO A 31 -6.66 1.54 4.84
C PRO A 31 -7.46 0.24 4.79
N LEU A 32 -7.09 -0.71 3.92
CA LEU A 32 -7.73 -2.04 3.91
C LEU A 32 -7.41 -2.86 5.15
N VAL A 33 -6.18 -2.80 5.65
CA VAL A 33 -5.82 -3.43 6.94
C VAL A 33 -6.67 -2.84 8.07
N PHE A 34 -6.83 -1.53 8.11
CA PHE A 34 -7.72 -0.86 9.07
C PHE A 34 -9.17 -1.30 8.92
N ALA A 35 -9.69 -1.38 7.68
CA ALA A 35 -11.06 -1.82 7.42
C ALA A 35 -11.30 -3.25 7.93
N GLY A 36 -10.35 -4.17 7.75
CA GLY A 36 -10.42 -5.51 8.32
C GLY A 36 -10.53 -5.49 9.85
N ALA A 37 -9.70 -4.71 10.53
CA ALA A 37 -9.77 -4.56 11.98
C ALA A 37 -11.10 -3.94 12.44
N PHE A 38 -11.63 -2.97 11.69
CA PHE A 38 -12.92 -2.35 11.96
C PHE A 38 -14.10 -3.34 11.82
N ILE A 39 -14.10 -4.19 10.80
CA ILE A 39 -15.13 -5.22 10.59
C ILE A 39 -15.21 -6.14 11.81
N TYR A 40 -14.07 -6.59 12.32
CA TYR A 40 -14.06 -7.45 13.50
C TYR A 40 -14.48 -6.71 14.77
N ALA A 41 -14.03 -5.49 14.97
CA ALA A 41 -14.44 -4.65 16.09
C ALA A 41 -15.96 -4.46 16.12
N TRP A 42 -16.54 -4.16 14.96
CA TRP A 42 -17.99 -4.01 14.83
C TRP A 42 -18.74 -5.31 15.18
N SER A 43 -18.29 -6.45 14.68
CA SER A 43 -18.94 -7.75 14.91
C SER A 43 -18.90 -8.19 16.39
N THR A 44 -17.88 -7.75 17.13
CA THR A 44 -17.70 -8.05 18.56
C THR A 44 -18.25 -6.97 19.49
N GLY A 45 -18.98 -5.98 18.95
CA GLY A 45 -19.52 -4.87 19.73
C GLY A 45 -18.42 -4.02 20.40
N PHE A 46 -17.25 -3.92 19.80
CA PHE A 46 -16.06 -3.18 20.29
C PHE A 46 -15.51 -3.69 21.65
N GLN A 47 -15.83 -4.94 22.03
CA GLN A 47 -15.38 -5.53 23.29
C GLN A 47 -13.92 -6.01 23.22
N ILE A 48 -13.53 -6.65 22.13
CA ILE A 48 -12.16 -7.18 21.92
C ILE A 48 -11.25 -6.10 21.35
N ILE A 49 -11.65 -5.53 20.21
CA ILE A 49 -11.00 -4.38 19.61
C ILE A 49 -11.80 -3.15 20.01
N THR A 50 -11.32 -2.43 21.01
CA THR A 50 -12.02 -1.26 21.56
C THR A 50 -11.96 -0.07 20.62
N VAL A 51 -12.83 0.92 20.85
CA VAL A 51 -12.80 2.20 20.13
C VAL A 51 -11.43 2.89 20.25
N GLY A 52 -10.78 2.77 21.41
CA GLY A 52 -9.41 3.29 21.59
C GLY A 52 -8.39 2.62 20.67
N ASN A 53 -8.49 1.30 20.48
CA ASN A 53 -7.63 0.59 19.52
C ASN A 53 -7.91 1.03 18.07
N LEU A 54 -9.17 1.27 17.73
CA LEU A 54 -9.53 1.76 16.38
C LEU A 54 -9.01 3.19 16.14
N ILE A 55 -9.09 4.07 17.14
CA ILE A 55 -8.50 5.41 17.03
C ILE A 55 -6.99 5.30 16.80
N PHE A 56 -6.30 4.44 17.55
CA PHE A 56 -4.88 4.19 17.34
C PHE A 56 -4.58 3.68 15.92
N PHE A 57 -5.35 2.70 15.43
CA PHE A 57 -5.21 2.18 14.06
C PHE A 57 -5.52 3.25 13.01
N ALA A 58 -6.53 4.10 13.22
CA ALA A 58 -6.85 5.21 12.35
C ALA A 58 -5.71 6.23 12.26
N ILE A 59 -5.08 6.56 13.41
CA ILE A 59 -3.91 7.44 13.44
C ILE A 59 -2.76 6.84 12.63
N LEU A 60 -2.42 5.56 12.83
CA LEU A 60 -1.37 4.87 12.08
C LEU A 60 -1.68 4.86 10.57
N THR A 61 -2.94 4.60 10.21
CA THR A 61 -3.39 4.60 8.81
C THR A 61 -3.27 5.99 8.18
N THR A 62 -3.65 7.02 8.92
CA THR A 62 -3.54 8.41 8.47
C THR A 62 -2.08 8.83 8.27
N ILE A 63 -1.21 8.49 9.22
CA ILE A 63 0.23 8.77 9.11
C ILE A 63 0.82 8.03 7.90
N ALA A 64 0.53 6.74 7.74
CA ALA A 64 1.02 5.96 6.60
C ALA A 64 0.56 6.55 5.26
N SER A 65 -0.70 6.95 5.16
CA SER A 65 -1.27 7.57 3.96
C SER A 65 -0.67 8.96 3.68
N ALA A 66 -0.44 9.75 4.72
CA ALA A 66 0.19 11.07 4.60
C ALA A 66 1.65 10.94 4.13
N VAL A 67 2.41 10.02 4.70
CA VAL A 67 3.80 9.75 4.28
C VAL A 67 3.86 9.29 2.83
N ASP A 68 2.95 8.43 2.40
CA ASP A 68 2.87 7.97 1.00
C ASP A 68 2.58 9.13 0.03
N TYR A 69 1.59 9.95 0.37
CA TYR A 69 1.21 11.11 -0.44
C TYR A 69 2.33 12.16 -0.53
N ILE A 70 2.92 12.53 0.61
CA ILE A 70 4.01 13.50 0.68
C ILE A 70 5.26 12.93 0.00
N GLY A 71 5.59 11.67 0.24
CA GLY A 71 6.72 10.98 -0.40
C GLY A 71 6.60 10.96 -1.92
N GLY A 72 5.42 10.63 -2.45
CA GLY A 72 5.13 10.69 -3.88
C GLY A 72 5.29 12.11 -4.46
N LEU A 73 4.80 13.13 -3.75
CA LEU A 73 4.90 14.52 -4.20
C LEU A 73 6.35 15.04 -4.23
N ILE A 74 7.12 14.71 -3.18
CA ILE A 74 8.54 15.10 -3.09
C ILE A 74 9.34 14.41 -4.19
N THR A 75 9.13 13.12 -4.40
CA THR A 75 9.82 12.33 -5.41
C THR A 75 9.50 12.86 -6.82
N ALA A 76 8.21 13.07 -7.12
CA ALA A 76 7.78 13.62 -8.40
C ALA A 76 8.40 15.01 -8.69
N ARG A 77 8.44 15.90 -7.70
CA ARG A 77 9.04 17.23 -7.85
C ARG A 77 10.56 17.21 -7.94
N LYS A 78 11.22 16.44 -7.08
CA LYS A 78 12.69 16.39 -7.00
C LYS A 78 13.35 15.81 -8.24
N TYR A 79 12.70 14.84 -8.87
CA TYR A 79 13.24 14.14 -10.05
C TYR A 79 12.56 14.54 -11.35
N GLY A 80 11.71 15.59 -11.31
CA GLY A 80 11.10 16.17 -12.49
C GLY A 80 10.22 15.20 -13.28
N ALA A 81 9.59 14.22 -12.59
CA ALA A 81 8.74 13.24 -13.26
C ALA A 81 7.60 13.94 -14.00
N SER A 82 7.44 13.61 -15.29
CA SER A 82 6.34 14.11 -16.10
C SER A 82 5.05 13.36 -15.80
N LYS A 83 3.91 13.94 -16.18
CA LYS A 83 2.61 13.23 -16.08
C LYS A 83 2.60 11.95 -16.91
N TYR A 84 3.31 11.94 -18.02
CA TYR A 84 3.41 10.77 -18.91
C TYR A 84 4.25 9.66 -18.28
N GLY A 85 5.33 10.00 -17.57
CA GLY A 85 6.10 9.05 -16.78
C GLY A 85 5.25 8.41 -15.67
N LEU A 86 4.46 9.21 -14.93
CA LEU A 86 3.55 8.70 -13.90
C LEU A 86 2.49 7.76 -14.46
N ILE A 87 1.80 8.14 -15.54
CA ILE A 87 0.79 7.31 -16.20
C ILE A 87 1.44 6.03 -16.77
N GLY A 88 2.58 6.17 -17.44
CA GLY A 88 3.34 5.05 -17.97
C GLY A 88 3.72 4.06 -16.88
N GLY A 89 4.15 4.53 -15.72
CA GLY A 89 4.47 3.70 -14.55
C GLY A 89 3.26 2.91 -14.03
N VAL A 90 2.11 3.55 -13.90
CA VAL A 90 0.87 2.88 -13.48
C VAL A 90 0.44 1.82 -14.50
N LEU A 91 0.36 2.17 -15.77
CA LEU A 91 -0.05 1.25 -16.83
C LEU A 91 0.96 0.10 -16.99
N GLY A 92 2.26 0.41 -17.00
CA GLY A 92 3.32 -0.59 -17.07
C GLY A 92 3.31 -1.53 -15.86
N GLY A 93 3.06 -1.01 -14.67
CA GLY A 93 2.92 -1.81 -13.45
C GLY A 93 1.74 -2.78 -13.52
N ILE A 94 0.57 -2.33 -13.97
CA ILE A 94 -0.63 -3.18 -14.14
C ILE A 94 -0.36 -4.27 -15.19
N LEU A 95 0.15 -3.89 -16.35
CA LEU A 95 0.46 -4.86 -17.42
C LEU A 95 1.52 -5.86 -16.96
N GLY A 96 2.57 -5.39 -16.31
CA GLY A 96 3.61 -6.24 -15.76
C GLY A 96 3.08 -7.23 -14.71
N LEU A 97 2.18 -6.78 -13.83
CA LEU A 97 1.52 -7.65 -12.85
C LEU A 97 0.75 -8.79 -13.50
N ILE A 98 0.03 -8.50 -14.59
CA ILE A 98 -0.75 -9.51 -15.34
C ILE A 98 0.17 -10.55 -16.00
N VAL A 99 1.32 -10.12 -16.55
CA VAL A 99 2.21 -10.99 -17.34
C VAL A 99 3.15 -11.80 -16.45
N LEU A 100 3.75 -11.20 -15.42
CA LEU A 100 4.83 -11.78 -14.61
C LEU A 100 4.56 -11.69 -13.10
N SER A 101 3.33 -11.46 -12.67
CA SER A 101 2.94 -11.31 -11.26
C SER A 101 3.73 -10.18 -10.55
N ILE A 102 4.15 -10.35 -9.30
CA ILE A 102 4.83 -9.32 -8.49
C ILE A 102 6.15 -8.83 -9.11
N PRO A 103 7.06 -9.69 -9.61
CA PRO A 103 8.23 -9.23 -10.35
C PRO A 103 7.89 -8.38 -11.56
N GLY A 104 6.85 -8.76 -12.30
CA GLY A 104 6.38 -8.01 -13.46
C GLY A 104 5.83 -6.63 -13.11
N LEU A 105 5.15 -6.49 -11.98
CA LEU A 105 4.71 -5.19 -11.49
C LEU A 105 5.88 -4.21 -11.36
N ILE A 106 6.97 -4.65 -10.72
CA ILE A 106 8.15 -3.81 -10.48
C ILE A 106 8.84 -3.44 -11.78
N ILE A 107 9.12 -4.45 -12.63
CA ILE A 107 9.78 -4.25 -13.92
C ILE A 107 8.91 -3.42 -14.86
N GLY A 108 7.62 -3.72 -14.91
CA GLY A 108 6.65 -3.03 -15.76
C GLY A 108 6.46 -1.57 -15.34
N GLN A 109 6.42 -1.30 -14.03
CA GLN A 109 6.34 0.07 -13.53
C GLN A 109 7.58 0.87 -13.92
N LEU A 110 8.79 0.31 -13.73
CA LEU A 110 10.04 0.96 -14.10
C LEU A 110 10.11 1.24 -15.61
N ALA A 111 9.85 0.21 -16.42
CA ALA A 111 9.82 0.34 -17.87
C ALA A 111 8.76 1.34 -18.34
N GLY A 112 7.58 1.30 -17.76
CA GLY A 112 6.48 2.23 -18.07
C GLY A 112 6.82 3.69 -17.77
N VAL A 113 7.50 3.96 -16.63
CA VAL A 113 7.99 5.32 -16.33
C VAL A 113 8.99 5.77 -17.40
N ILE A 114 9.99 4.96 -17.71
CA ILE A 114 11.03 5.30 -18.69
C ILE A 114 10.39 5.58 -20.05
N LEU A 115 9.50 4.71 -20.53
CA LEU A 115 8.80 4.90 -21.80
C LEU A 115 7.92 6.16 -21.80
N GLY A 116 7.23 6.44 -20.70
CA GLY A 116 6.41 7.64 -20.55
C GLY A 116 7.24 8.93 -20.57
N GLU A 117 8.41 8.94 -19.93
CA GLU A 117 9.32 10.08 -19.95
C GLU A 117 9.96 10.30 -21.33
N LEU A 118 10.31 9.21 -22.03
CA LEU A 118 10.77 9.26 -23.42
C LEU A 118 9.69 9.83 -24.36
N TYR A 119 8.44 9.39 -24.18
CA TYR A 119 7.31 9.91 -24.93
C TYR A 119 7.09 11.41 -24.69
N PHE A 120 7.36 11.89 -23.48
CA PHE A 120 7.32 13.33 -23.15
C PHE A 120 8.45 14.13 -23.81
N GLY A 121 9.47 13.46 -24.35
CA GLY A 121 10.60 14.09 -25.07
C GLY A 121 11.85 14.26 -24.24
N LYS A 122 11.96 13.59 -23.08
CA LYS A 122 13.20 13.56 -22.30
C LYS A 122 14.24 12.65 -22.94
N GLU A 123 15.51 12.96 -22.70
CA GLU A 123 16.59 12.09 -23.09
C GLU A 123 16.57 10.74 -22.34
N MET A 124 17.15 9.71 -22.94
CA MET A 124 17.23 8.38 -22.35
C MET A 124 17.84 8.38 -20.94
N LYS A 125 18.91 9.16 -20.73
CA LYS A 125 19.58 9.28 -19.45
C LYS A 125 18.69 9.88 -18.36
N GLU A 126 17.94 10.91 -18.70
CA GLU A 126 16.99 11.58 -17.79
C GLU A 126 15.81 10.68 -17.48
N SER A 127 15.27 9.99 -18.49
CA SER A 127 14.16 9.04 -18.35
C SER A 127 14.54 7.86 -17.45
N PHE A 128 15.74 7.33 -17.60
CA PHE A 128 16.26 6.26 -16.74
C PHE A 128 16.46 6.75 -15.30
N THR A 129 16.99 7.95 -15.11
CA THR A 129 17.16 8.56 -13.78
C THR A 129 15.82 8.77 -13.09
N ALA A 130 14.81 9.26 -13.81
CA ALA A 130 13.45 9.43 -13.29
C ALA A 130 12.83 8.10 -12.90
N GLY A 131 12.94 7.08 -13.75
CA GLY A 131 12.44 5.74 -13.47
C GLY A 131 13.09 5.11 -12.23
N PHE A 132 14.40 5.17 -12.13
CA PHE A 132 15.14 4.65 -10.97
C PHE A 132 14.81 5.40 -9.68
N ALA A 133 14.69 6.71 -9.75
CA ALA A 133 14.30 7.54 -8.60
C ALA A 133 12.88 7.19 -8.11
N MET A 134 11.92 7.01 -9.03
CA MET A 134 10.58 6.57 -8.67
C MET A 134 10.57 5.17 -8.04
N PHE A 135 11.38 4.25 -8.55
CA PHE A 135 11.54 2.92 -7.99
C PHE A 135 12.07 2.96 -6.55
N VAL A 136 13.11 3.75 -6.29
CA VAL A 136 13.65 3.95 -4.93
C VAL A 136 12.60 4.58 -4.01
N GLY A 137 11.90 5.62 -4.49
CA GLY A 137 10.81 6.26 -3.75
C GLY A 137 9.67 5.28 -3.41
N TYR A 138 9.32 4.41 -4.35
CA TYR A 138 8.32 3.35 -4.15
C TYR A 138 8.75 2.33 -3.09
N ILE A 139 9.99 1.85 -3.12
CA ILE A 139 10.52 0.92 -2.11
C ILE A 139 10.48 1.56 -0.72
N LEU A 140 10.95 2.80 -0.60
CA LEU A 140 10.95 3.52 0.67
C LEU A 140 9.51 3.72 1.21
N GLY A 141 8.59 4.16 0.35
CA GLY A 141 7.19 4.33 0.71
C GLY A 141 6.53 3.01 1.11
N SER A 142 6.78 1.93 0.36
CA SER A 142 6.26 0.59 0.67
C SER A 142 6.80 0.06 1.99
N THR A 143 8.08 0.29 2.32
CA THR A 143 8.68 -0.12 3.59
C THR A 143 7.96 0.54 4.77
N VAL A 144 7.68 1.84 4.68
CA VAL A 144 6.94 2.56 5.72
C VAL A 144 5.52 2.01 5.85
N LYS A 145 4.83 1.79 4.74
CA LYS A 145 3.47 1.20 4.73
C LYS A 145 3.44 -0.20 5.34
N VAL A 146 4.40 -1.06 4.99
CA VAL A 146 4.52 -2.41 5.57
C VAL A 146 4.72 -2.34 7.07
N PHE A 147 5.55 -1.42 7.56
CA PHE A 147 5.76 -1.24 9.00
C PHE A 147 4.46 -0.88 9.73
N PHE A 148 3.72 0.12 9.25
CA PHE A 148 2.46 0.53 9.87
C PHE A 148 1.36 -0.53 9.73
N ALA A 149 1.21 -1.15 8.56
CA ALA A 149 0.27 -2.25 8.35
C ALA A 149 0.58 -3.45 9.27
N GLY A 150 1.85 -3.83 9.36
CA GLY A 150 2.31 -4.89 10.24
C GLY A 150 2.04 -4.59 11.72
N LEU A 151 2.26 -3.34 12.15
CA LEU A 151 1.96 -2.92 13.52
C LEU A 151 0.46 -3.05 13.83
N ILE A 152 -0.43 -2.63 12.93
CA ILE A 152 -1.88 -2.80 13.09
C ILE A 152 -2.23 -4.28 13.21
N VAL A 153 -1.70 -5.12 12.32
CA VAL A 153 -1.96 -6.57 12.31
C VAL A 153 -1.48 -7.22 13.61
N ILE A 154 -0.27 -6.92 14.04
CA ILE A 154 0.32 -7.47 15.28
C ILE A 154 -0.55 -7.09 16.49
N VAL A 155 -0.86 -5.81 16.64
CA VAL A 155 -1.68 -5.33 17.77
C VAL A 155 -3.08 -5.94 17.73
N PHE A 156 -3.68 -6.05 16.53
CA PHE A 156 -4.96 -6.70 16.34
C PHE A 156 -4.94 -8.14 16.85
N TYR A 157 -3.99 -8.97 16.40
CA TYR A 157 -3.92 -10.36 16.81
C TYR A 157 -3.54 -10.55 18.27
N ILE A 158 -2.71 -9.70 18.85
CA ILE A 158 -2.43 -9.72 20.30
C ILE A 158 -3.73 -9.53 21.09
N LYS A 159 -4.60 -8.60 20.67
CA LYS A 159 -5.87 -8.35 21.33
C LYS A 159 -6.86 -9.48 21.13
N VAL A 160 -6.96 -10.04 19.94
CA VAL A 160 -7.85 -11.15 19.62
C VAL A 160 -7.44 -12.40 20.36
N LEU A 161 -6.16 -12.79 20.33
CA LEU A 161 -5.66 -13.98 21.02
C LEU A 161 -5.70 -13.85 22.55
N GLY A 162 -5.55 -12.62 23.08
CA GLY A 162 -5.69 -12.39 24.52
C GLY A 162 -7.14 -12.43 25.03
N ALA A 163 -8.12 -12.51 24.14
CA ALA A 163 -9.54 -12.61 24.47
C ALA A 163 -10.09 -14.06 24.43
N PHE A 164 -9.29 -15.01 23.95
CA PHE A 164 -9.56 -16.45 24.00
C PHE A 164 -8.88 -17.11 25.19
#